data_b73f34c36c0d565bdd95f270f886ad7e
#
_entry.id   b73f34c36c0d565bdd95f270f886ad7e
#
_cell.length_a   1.000
_cell.length_b   1.000
_cell.length_c   1.000
_cell.angle_alpha   90.00
_cell.angle_beta   90.00
_cell.angle_gamma   90.00
#
_symmetry.space_group_name_H-M   'P 1'
#
loop_
_entity.id
_entity.type
_entity.pdbx_description
1 polymer ?
#
loop_
_entity_poly.entity_id
_entity_poly.type
_entity_poly.pdbx_seq_one_letter_code
_entity_poly.pdbx_strand_id
1 'polypeptide(L)'
;MTTGRKKKLRRPQPREFNITGSIIPEEHYYVDPAPTLKNLMELVAKRKYFVINRPRQFGKTTTLNFLAQRLQATGEYAPALISFEHFTQRADITEAEFYRKTAKRIAEELSYIATDALNSEMAVPAIDDRDDFFDWLRAICRSRRLVLLIDEIDAAPETVVIGFLAGLREMYLQRRRKPAPHAVALAGVHDIKNLKARYRDETQTIGSASPFNIAIDYELAAFSLKNIRQYYWQHTEATGQEFEDEVITRVHEVTNGHPWLVSVLAKLLVEKIVPNRKQRIRLDYAESAIQELLALRNPNFESLFKNARRPNLFPIVLDLLEGKHRRYSIQNDDIDLGVKYGIFAAKDRQLTLANPIYAQVLYENFEKDLEEFDVSGLVAANRVQDAKGRLDFRQVLDKFQAFMKAKGTTVSKHRSFHEATGQLLLLSYLDLLVNGKGWTFKEPQSGEGRIDVVCCYGRQKEVVELKLWYGARRYAAGLAQLAKYLDREGLDHGYLFVFDRRENTPREYSFSEHTVAGKKIQAWLV
;
A
#
# COMPACT_ATOMS: atom_id res chain seq x y z
N MET A 1 44.15 29.69 -38.74
CA MET A 1 44.41 29.12 -37.39
C MET A 1 43.09 29.02 -36.69
N THR A 2 42.44 27.85 -36.76
CA THR A 2 41.13 27.60 -36.14
C THR A 2 41.35 26.73 -34.90
N THR A 3 41.24 27.38 -33.75
CA THR A 3 41.37 26.73 -32.43
C THR A 3 40.18 25.85 -32.16
N GLY A 4 40.32 24.55 -32.33
CA GLY A 4 39.33 23.57 -31.93
C GLY A 4 39.16 23.53 -30.42
N ARG A 5 38.02 24.02 -29.92
CA ARG A 5 37.59 23.82 -28.54
C ARG A 5 37.34 22.33 -28.32
N LYS A 6 38.26 21.65 -27.64
CA LYS A 6 38.02 20.31 -27.09
C LYS A 6 36.85 20.38 -26.12
N LYS A 7 35.68 19.81 -26.48
CA LYS A 7 34.59 19.55 -25.52
C LYS A 7 35.18 18.70 -24.39
N LYS A 8 35.30 19.27 -23.20
CA LYS A 8 35.56 18.51 -21.96
C LYS A 8 34.42 17.51 -21.81
N LEU A 9 34.70 16.22 -22.02
CA LEU A 9 33.82 15.13 -21.64
C LEU A 9 33.52 15.33 -20.14
N ARG A 10 32.26 15.63 -19.80
CA ARG A 10 31.81 15.62 -18.41
C ARG A 10 32.06 14.19 -17.90
N ARG A 11 32.78 14.07 -16.76
CA ARG A 11 32.85 12.79 -16.04
C ARG A 11 31.43 12.32 -15.82
N PRO A 12 31.10 11.03 -16.08
CA PRO A 12 29.76 10.52 -15.78
C PRO A 12 29.47 10.82 -14.30
N GLN A 13 28.31 11.39 -14.04
CA GLN A 13 27.87 11.60 -12.65
C GLN A 13 27.71 10.21 -12.01
N PRO A 14 28.05 10.06 -10.71
CA PRO A 14 27.81 8.80 -10.03
C PRO A 14 26.29 8.51 -10.04
N ARG A 15 25.92 7.27 -10.34
CA ARG A 15 24.54 6.79 -10.25
C ARG A 15 24.00 7.01 -8.84
N GLU A 16 22.69 7.20 -8.73
CA GLU A 16 22.01 7.36 -7.46
C GLU A 16 20.84 6.34 -7.27
N PHE A 17 20.36 6.21 -6.03
CA PHE A 17 19.13 5.48 -5.74
C PHE A 17 17.92 6.35 -6.09
N ASN A 18 17.19 5.96 -7.13
CA ASN A 18 16.03 6.73 -7.59
C ASN A 18 14.78 6.41 -6.77
N ILE A 19 14.05 7.47 -6.38
CA ILE A 19 12.78 7.39 -5.64
C ILE A 19 11.63 8.11 -6.36
N THR A 20 11.90 8.73 -7.51
CA THR A 20 10.93 9.51 -8.29
C THR A 20 11.01 9.14 -9.76
N GLY A 21 9.85 9.02 -10.43
CA GLY A 21 9.80 8.72 -11.86
C GLY A 21 10.35 7.36 -12.26
N SER A 22 10.62 7.19 -13.54
CA SER A 22 11.17 5.96 -14.12
C SER A 22 12.68 5.84 -13.93
N ILE A 23 13.19 4.63 -13.92
CA ILE A 23 14.63 4.36 -13.90
C ILE A 23 15.26 4.76 -15.23
N ILE A 24 16.38 5.48 -15.15
CA ILE A 24 17.30 5.79 -16.26
C ILE A 24 18.61 5.06 -15.94
N PRO A 25 18.98 4.01 -16.69
CA PRO A 25 20.11 3.14 -16.36
C PRO A 25 21.46 3.85 -16.25
N GLU A 26 21.65 4.96 -16.96
CA GLU A 26 22.86 5.76 -16.96
C GLU A 26 23.01 6.61 -15.68
N GLU A 27 21.89 6.94 -15.03
CA GLU A 27 21.83 7.84 -13.88
C GLU A 27 21.50 7.11 -12.58
N HIS A 28 20.84 5.94 -12.68
CA HIS A 28 20.28 5.27 -11.52
C HIS A 28 20.83 3.86 -11.33
N TYR A 29 20.97 3.45 -10.08
CA TYR A 29 21.07 2.03 -9.73
C TYR A 29 19.71 1.36 -9.96
N TYR A 30 19.68 0.08 -10.37
CA TYR A 30 18.44 -0.63 -10.61
C TYR A 30 18.61 -2.16 -10.48
N VAL A 31 17.50 -2.81 -10.20
CA VAL A 31 17.45 -4.29 -10.22
C VAL A 31 17.31 -4.74 -11.66
N ASP A 32 18.13 -5.73 -12.07
CA ASP A 32 18.14 -6.27 -13.44
C ASP A 32 16.73 -6.70 -13.87
N PRO A 33 16.13 -6.06 -14.89
CA PRO A 33 14.80 -6.38 -15.37
C PRO A 33 14.76 -7.61 -16.28
N ALA A 34 15.88 -8.20 -16.65
CA ALA A 34 15.96 -9.26 -17.66
C ALA A 34 15.02 -10.46 -17.39
N PRO A 35 14.89 -10.99 -16.17
CA PRO A 35 13.94 -12.09 -15.91
C PRO A 35 12.47 -11.71 -16.17
N THR A 36 12.07 -10.51 -15.74
CA THR A 36 10.72 -9.97 -15.97
C THR A 36 10.48 -9.74 -17.45
N LEU A 37 11.44 -9.10 -18.15
CA LEU A 37 11.35 -8.82 -19.57
C LEU A 37 11.27 -10.10 -20.41
N LYS A 38 11.99 -11.16 -20.05
CA LYS A 38 11.88 -12.46 -20.71
C LYS A 38 10.43 -12.96 -20.73
N ASN A 39 9.79 -12.96 -19.57
CA ASN A 39 8.40 -13.41 -19.46
C ASN A 39 7.43 -12.52 -20.26
N LEU A 40 7.61 -11.20 -20.19
CA LEU A 40 6.76 -10.25 -20.94
C LEU A 40 6.96 -10.37 -22.44
N MET A 41 8.20 -10.55 -22.91
CA MET A 41 8.50 -10.81 -24.32
C MET A 41 7.85 -12.11 -24.83
N GLU A 42 7.79 -13.16 -23.98
CA GLU A 42 7.05 -14.37 -24.32
C GLU A 42 5.55 -14.14 -24.47
N LEU A 43 4.94 -13.29 -23.62
CA LEU A 43 3.54 -12.91 -23.78
C LEU A 43 3.31 -12.15 -25.09
N VAL A 44 4.21 -11.22 -25.43
CA VAL A 44 4.14 -10.48 -26.69
C VAL A 44 4.29 -11.45 -27.87
N ALA A 45 5.30 -12.33 -27.89
CA ALA A 45 5.50 -13.30 -28.96
C ALA A 45 4.28 -14.23 -29.16
N LYS A 46 3.60 -14.60 -28.06
CA LYS A 46 2.35 -15.39 -28.07
C LYS A 46 1.11 -14.55 -28.41
N ARG A 47 1.27 -13.29 -28.80
CA ARG A 47 0.17 -12.36 -29.16
C ARG A 47 -0.88 -12.26 -28.06
N LYS A 48 -0.44 -12.14 -26.79
CA LYS A 48 -1.34 -12.04 -25.62
C LYS A 48 -1.58 -10.57 -25.28
N TYR A 49 -2.79 -10.30 -24.80
CA TYR A 49 -3.10 -9.09 -24.08
C TYR A 49 -2.94 -9.38 -22.59
N PHE A 50 -2.31 -8.47 -21.85
CA PHE A 50 -2.03 -8.67 -20.44
C PHE A 50 -2.12 -7.38 -19.63
N VAL A 51 -2.32 -7.53 -18.33
CA VAL A 51 -2.44 -6.42 -17.39
C VAL A 51 -1.39 -6.57 -16.31
N ILE A 52 -0.65 -5.50 -16.03
CA ILE A 52 0.29 -5.41 -14.93
C ILE A 52 -0.42 -4.70 -13.77
N ASN A 53 -1.03 -5.50 -12.88
CA ASN A 53 -1.72 -5.01 -11.69
C ASN A 53 -0.76 -5.00 -10.51
N ARG A 54 -0.33 -3.80 -10.09
CA ARG A 54 0.48 -3.61 -8.89
C ARG A 54 0.19 -2.25 -8.26
N PRO A 55 0.42 -2.11 -6.96
CA PRO A 55 0.33 -0.83 -6.27
C PRO A 55 1.15 0.28 -6.93
N ARG A 56 0.92 1.51 -6.51
CA ARG A 56 1.79 2.64 -6.89
C ARG A 56 3.24 2.36 -6.50
N GLN A 57 4.18 2.91 -7.28
CA GLN A 57 5.62 2.84 -7.02
C GLN A 57 6.20 1.41 -6.94
N PHE A 58 5.55 0.47 -7.62
CA PHE A 58 6.01 -0.92 -7.74
C PHE A 58 6.80 -1.19 -9.02
N GLY A 59 7.20 -0.14 -9.75
CA GLY A 59 8.02 -0.26 -10.96
C GLY A 59 7.27 -0.56 -12.25
N LYS A 60 5.93 -0.34 -12.33
CA LYS A 60 5.12 -0.59 -13.54
C LYS A 60 5.63 0.22 -14.73
N THR A 61 5.71 1.54 -14.59
CA THR A 61 6.20 2.46 -15.63
C THR A 61 7.60 2.11 -16.08
N THR A 62 8.51 1.83 -15.14
CA THR A 62 9.89 1.39 -15.44
C THR A 62 9.90 0.10 -16.26
N THR A 63 9.05 -0.88 -15.89
CA THR A 63 8.94 -2.16 -16.61
C THR A 63 8.43 -1.95 -18.03
N LEU A 64 7.41 -1.10 -18.23
CA LEU A 64 6.90 -0.76 -19.56
C LEU A 64 7.95 -0.05 -20.41
N ASN A 65 8.73 0.88 -19.84
CA ASN A 65 9.84 1.54 -20.54
C ASN A 65 10.91 0.54 -21.02
N PHE A 66 11.37 -0.34 -20.13
CA PHE A 66 12.34 -1.39 -20.52
C PHE A 66 11.75 -2.35 -21.55
N LEU A 67 10.47 -2.70 -21.45
CA LEU A 67 9.81 -3.54 -22.44
C LEU A 67 9.74 -2.84 -23.80
N ALA A 68 9.36 -1.55 -23.85
CA ALA A 68 9.34 -0.77 -25.08
C ALA A 68 10.71 -0.73 -25.76
N GLN A 69 11.77 -0.41 -25.01
CA GLN A 69 13.14 -0.39 -25.50
C GLN A 69 13.58 -1.77 -26.04
N ARG A 70 13.23 -2.84 -25.29
CA ARG A 70 13.58 -4.20 -25.72
C ARG A 70 12.86 -4.62 -26.99
N LEU A 71 11.57 -4.29 -27.12
CA LEU A 71 10.78 -4.54 -28.32
C LEU A 71 11.33 -3.77 -29.52
N GLN A 72 11.65 -2.49 -29.35
CA GLN A 72 12.25 -1.65 -30.40
C GLN A 72 13.59 -2.22 -30.87
N ALA A 73 14.43 -2.67 -29.94
CA ALA A 73 15.75 -3.25 -30.27
C ALA A 73 15.68 -4.54 -31.10
N THR A 74 14.54 -5.24 -31.14
CA THR A 74 14.36 -6.43 -31.98
C THR A 74 14.17 -6.06 -33.47
N GLY A 75 13.68 -4.85 -33.77
CA GLY A 75 13.26 -4.44 -35.10
C GLY A 75 12.02 -5.15 -35.64
N GLU A 76 11.43 -6.07 -34.89
CA GLU A 76 10.25 -6.86 -35.31
C GLU A 76 8.93 -6.20 -34.94
N TYR A 77 8.92 -5.39 -33.88
CA TYR A 77 7.72 -4.80 -33.28
C TYR A 77 7.77 -3.28 -33.37
N ALA A 78 6.58 -2.67 -33.42
CA ALA A 78 6.38 -1.25 -33.29
C ALA A 78 5.72 -0.97 -31.92
N PRO A 79 6.51 -0.79 -30.83
CA PRO A 79 5.95 -0.45 -29.54
C PRO A 79 5.47 1.00 -29.50
N ALA A 80 4.26 1.23 -29.00
CA ALA A 80 3.73 2.55 -28.66
C ALA A 80 3.44 2.59 -27.16
N LEU A 81 4.29 3.28 -26.40
CA LEU A 81 4.13 3.47 -24.97
C LEU A 81 3.48 4.82 -24.69
N ILE A 82 2.24 4.77 -24.24
CA ILE A 82 1.47 5.96 -23.89
C ILE A 82 1.03 5.92 -22.42
N SER A 83 0.84 7.08 -21.80
CA SER A 83 0.27 7.22 -20.47
C SER A 83 -1.07 7.96 -20.52
N PHE A 84 -2.04 7.50 -19.72
CA PHE A 84 -3.30 8.18 -19.52
C PHE A 84 -3.29 9.17 -18.35
N GLU A 85 -2.16 9.39 -17.69
CA GLU A 85 -2.02 10.33 -16.56
C GLU A 85 -2.59 11.72 -16.89
N HIS A 86 -2.42 12.19 -18.13
CA HIS A 86 -2.91 13.49 -18.57
C HIS A 86 -4.43 13.64 -18.59
N PHE A 87 -5.18 12.55 -18.41
CA PHE A 87 -6.64 12.57 -18.25
C PHE A 87 -7.10 12.68 -16.79
N THR A 88 -6.20 12.66 -15.80
CA THR A 88 -6.52 12.60 -14.36
C THR A 88 -7.49 13.71 -13.89
N GLN A 89 -7.47 14.89 -14.51
CA GLN A 89 -8.31 16.03 -14.13
C GLN A 89 -9.39 16.35 -15.17
N ARG A 90 -9.68 15.42 -16.07
CA ARG A 90 -10.57 15.62 -17.21
C ARG A 90 -11.84 14.75 -17.11
N ALA A 91 -12.56 14.90 -16.00
CA ALA A 91 -13.84 14.19 -15.82
C ALA A 91 -14.89 14.55 -16.89
N ASP A 92 -14.73 15.70 -17.52
CA ASP A 92 -15.58 16.27 -18.56
C ASP A 92 -15.17 15.90 -19.99
N ILE A 93 -14.13 15.08 -20.18
CA ILE A 93 -13.64 14.73 -21.52
C ILE A 93 -14.71 14.01 -22.34
N THR A 94 -14.94 14.48 -23.56
CA THR A 94 -15.83 13.81 -24.50
C THR A 94 -15.16 12.56 -25.08
N GLU A 95 -15.95 11.61 -25.54
CA GLU A 95 -15.46 10.38 -26.17
C GLU A 95 -14.59 10.70 -27.41
N ALA A 96 -15.04 11.60 -28.28
CA ALA A 96 -14.28 12.04 -29.43
C ALA A 96 -12.91 12.66 -29.05
N GLU A 97 -12.90 13.53 -28.04
CA GLU A 97 -11.64 14.13 -27.57
C GLU A 97 -10.69 13.09 -27.00
N PHE A 98 -11.19 12.13 -26.23
CA PHE A 98 -10.40 11.03 -25.70
C PHE A 98 -9.73 10.21 -26.81
N TYR A 99 -10.49 9.76 -27.80
CA TYR A 99 -9.95 8.96 -28.90
C TYR A 99 -8.97 9.76 -29.77
N ARG A 100 -9.28 11.02 -30.07
CA ARG A 100 -8.38 11.90 -30.83
C ARG A 100 -7.04 12.12 -30.14
N LYS A 101 -7.04 12.38 -28.82
CA LYS A 101 -5.81 12.54 -28.05
C LYS A 101 -5.03 11.24 -27.93
N THR A 102 -5.71 10.13 -27.76
CA THR A 102 -5.08 8.80 -27.69
C THR A 102 -4.41 8.45 -29.02
N ALA A 103 -5.11 8.68 -30.16
CA ALA A 103 -4.55 8.45 -31.48
C ALA A 103 -3.29 9.30 -31.74
N LYS A 104 -3.36 10.60 -31.40
CA LYS A 104 -2.24 11.51 -31.54
C LYS A 104 -0.99 11.02 -30.79
N ARG A 105 -1.15 10.56 -29.54
CA ARG A 105 -0.03 10.04 -28.75
C ARG A 105 0.55 8.73 -29.32
N ILE A 106 -0.32 7.83 -29.78
CA ILE A 106 0.14 6.61 -30.45
C ILE A 106 0.94 6.97 -31.70
N ALA A 107 0.48 7.90 -32.51
CA ALA A 107 1.17 8.34 -33.72
C ALA A 107 2.51 9.03 -33.38
N GLU A 108 2.57 9.87 -32.36
CA GLU A 108 3.78 10.50 -31.87
C GLU A 108 4.83 9.44 -31.46
N GLU A 109 4.47 8.46 -30.64
CA GLU A 109 5.37 7.37 -30.22
C GLU A 109 5.88 6.57 -31.43
N LEU A 110 5.02 6.24 -32.36
CA LEU A 110 5.41 5.51 -33.56
C LEU A 110 6.32 6.33 -34.48
N SER A 111 6.21 7.66 -34.50
CA SER A 111 7.05 8.54 -35.30
C SER A 111 8.52 8.54 -34.88
N TYR A 112 8.82 8.34 -33.60
CA TYR A 112 10.19 8.20 -33.10
C TYR A 112 10.89 6.90 -33.54
N ILE A 113 10.10 5.92 -34.02
CA ILE A 113 10.60 4.61 -34.43
C ILE A 113 10.66 4.48 -35.95
N ALA A 114 9.92 5.32 -36.67
CA ALA A 114 9.76 5.25 -38.12
C ALA A 114 10.89 5.92 -38.86
N THR A 115 11.30 5.32 -39.99
CA THR A 115 12.11 5.97 -41.04
C THR A 115 11.21 6.91 -41.87
N ASP A 116 11.77 7.97 -42.46
CA ASP A 116 11.06 9.05 -43.18
C ASP A 116 9.99 8.58 -44.19
N ALA A 117 10.17 7.43 -44.84
CA ALA A 117 9.22 6.89 -45.80
C ALA A 117 7.86 6.44 -45.21
N LEU A 118 7.78 6.26 -43.90
CA LEU A 118 6.60 5.71 -43.19
C LEU A 118 5.77 6.77 -42.44
N ASN A 119 6.24 8.01 -42.41
CA ASN A 119 5.57 9.09 -41.66
C ASN A 119 4.21 9.51 -42.30
N SER A 120 4.01 9.31 -43.61
CA SER A 120 2.74 9.62 -44.27
C SER A 120 1.59 8.67 -43.90
N GLU A 121 1.90 7.41 -43.51
CA GLU A 121 0.88 6.43 -43.08
C GLU A 121 0.41 6.64 -41.64
N MET A 122 1.11 7.48 -40.89
CA MET A 122 0.80 7.77 -39.48
C MET A 122 -0.01 9.05 -39.27
N ALA A 123 -0.41 9.73 -40.37
CA ALA A 123 -1.29 10.87 -40.25
C ALA A 123 -2.57 10.45 -39.52
N VAL A 124 -2.87 11.12 -38.41
CA VAL A 124 -4.11 10.91 -37.68
C VAL A 124 -5.23 11.60 -38.46
N PRO A 125 -6.21 10.85 -39.00
CA PRO A 125 -7.35 11.45 -39.69
C PRO A 125 -8.25 12.21 -38.69
N ALA A 126 -9.32 12.80 -39.17
CA ALA A 126 -10.39 13.26 -38.29
C ALA A 126 -10.94 12.04 -37.53
N ILE A 127 -10.98 12.12 -36.21
CA ILE A 127 -11.54 11.10 -35.33
C ILE A 127 -12.68 11.76 -34.58
N ASP A 128 -13.87 11.42 -34.95
CA ASP A 128 -15.10 12.01 -34.40
C ASP A 128 -15.80 11.06 -33.43
N ASP A 129 -15.50 9.76 -33.53
CA ASP A 129 -16.05 8.75 -32.65
C ASP A 129 -15.07 7.57 -32.38
N ARG A 130 -15.59 6.56 -31.70
CA ARG A 130 -14.88 5.31 -31.36
C ARG A 130 -14.52 4.52 -32.62
N ASP A 131 -15.39 4.40 -33.57
CA ASP A 131 -15.23 3.52 -34.72
C ASP A 131 -14.12 4.07 -35.64
N ASP A 132 -14.08 5.38 -35.86
CA ASP A 132 -12.99 6.08 -36.57
C ASP A 132 -11.62 5.76 -35.95
N PHE A 133 -11.54 5.80 -34.60
CA PHE A 133 -10.30 5.47 -33.90
C PHE A 133 -9.87 4.03 -34.13
N PHE A 134 -10.78 3.07 -33.99
CA PHE A 134 -10.43 1.67 -34.17
C PHE A 134 -10.16 1.29 -35.63
N ASP A 135 -10.78 1.96 -36.59
CA ASP A 135 -10.48 1.78 -38.02
C ASP A 135 -9.07 2.33 -38.35
N TRP A 136 -8.73 3.51 -37.85
CA TRP A 136 -7.37 4.04 -37.94
C TRP A 136 -6.34 3.09 -37.27
N LEU A 137 -6.62 2.57 -36.09
CA LEU A 137 -5.74 1.65 -35.37
C LEU A 137 -5.55 0.34 -36.18
N ARG A 138 -6.61 -0.15 -36.84
CA ARG A 138 -6.56 -1.29 -37.76
C ARG A 138 -5.67 -1.01 -38.97
N ALA A 139 -5.70 0.20 -39.50
CA ALA A 139 -4.85 0.57 -40.63
C ALA A 139 -3.36 0.47 -40.26
N ILE A 140 -2.95 0.97 -39.09
CA ILE A 140 -1.59 0.82 -38.57
C ILE A 140 -1.21 -0.66 -38.42
N CYS A 141 -2.12 -1.48 -37.89
CA CYS A 141 -1.85 -2.91 -37.65
C CYS A 141 -1.74 -3.74 -38.96
N ARG A 142 -2.08 -3.20 -40.14
CA ARG A 142 -1.84 -3.86 -41.44
C ARG A 142 -0.38 -3.87 -41.83
N SER A 143 0.32 -2.78 -41.56
CA SER A 143 1.71 -2.58 -41.98
C SER A 143 2.73 -2.94 -40.89
N ARG A 144 2.31 -3.01 -39.61
CA ARG A 144 3.22 -3.16 -38.46
C ARG A 144 2.71 -4.14 -37.40
N ARG A 145 3.64 -4.79 -36.75
CA ARG A 145 3.36 -5.56 -35.52
C ARG A 145 3.26 -4.61 -34.32
N LEU A 146 2.17 -3.84 -34.25
CA LEU A 146 1.92 -2.87 -33.19
C LEU A 146 1.83 -3.56 -31.84
N VAL A 147 2.60 -3.08 -30.85
CA VAL A 147 2.49 -3.45 -29.44
C VAL A 147 2.09 -2.20 -28.66
N LEU A 148 0.85 -2.18 -28.17
CA LEU A 148 0.35 -1.08 -27.35
C LEU A 148 0.76 -1.30 -25.88
N LEU A 149 1.47 -0.34 -25.31
CA LEU A 149 1.83 -0.29 -23.90
C LEU A 149 1.16 0.93 -23.29
N ILE A 150 0.19 0.72 -22.39
CA ILE A 150 -0.62 1.80 -21.82
C ILE A 150 -0.39 1.84 -20.32
N ASP A 151 0.22 2.93 -19.86
CA ASP A 151 0.42 3.20 -18.45
C ASP A 151 -0.73 4.04 -17.87
N GLU A 152 -0.98 3.89 -16.57
CA GLU A 152 -2.00 4.60 -15.81
C GLU A 152 -3.39 4.59 -16.49
N ILE A 153 -3.81 3.42 -16.98
CA ILE A 153 -5.12 3.23 -17.65
C ILE A 153 -6.30 3.72 -16.81
N ASP A 154 -6.16 3.70 -15.49
CA ASP A 154 -7.13 4.12 -14.48
C ASP A 154 -7.15 5.63 -14.21
N ALA A 155 -6.30 6.40 -14.88
CA ALA A 155 -6.31 7.87 -14.77
C ALA A 155 -7.36 8.53 -15.66
N ALA A 156 -7.82 7.85 -16.71
CA ALA A 156 -8.89 8.35 -17.55
C ALA A 156 -10.28 8.02 -16.95
N PRO A 157 -11.32 8.83 -17.27
CA PRO A 157 -12.68 8.57 -16.80
C PRO A 157 -13.18 7.18 -17.20
N GLU A 158 -13.83 6.52 -16.27
CA GLU A 158 -14.26 5.12 -16.41
C GLU A 158 -15.18 4.91 -17.62
N THR A 159 -16.02 5.90 -17.94
CA THR A 159 -16.95 5.87 -19.09
C THR A 159 -16.23 5.65 -20.41
N VAL A 160 -15.16 6.40 -20.68
CA VAL A 160 -14.38 6.28 -21.92
C VAL A 160 -13.45 5.06 -21.91
N VAL A 161 -12.91 4.69 -20.74
CA VAL A 161 -12.05 3.50 -20.60
C VAL A 161 -12.82 2.23 -20.89
N ILE A 162 -14.06 2.09 -20.44
CA ILE A 162 -14.90 0.92 -20.73
C ILE A 162 -15.10 0.74 -22.23
N GLY A 163 -15.44 1.82 -22.96
CA GLY A 163 -15.59 1.80 -24.41
C GLY A 163 -14.30 1.42 -25.12
N PHE A 164 -13.18 1.97 -24.69
CA PHE A 164 -11.85 1.68 -25.22
C PHE A 164 -11.45 0.20 -25.02
N LEU A 165 -11.62 -0.33 -23.81
CA LEU A 165 -11.32 -1.73 -23.52
C LEU A 165 -12.23 -2.69 -24.28
N ALA A 166 -13.51 -2.34 -24.46
CA ALA A 166 -14.45 -3.12 -25.27
C ALA A 166 -14.01 -3.18 -26.74
N GLY A 167 -13.53 -2.06 -27.32
CA GLY A 167 -12.99 -2.02 -28.67
C GLY A 167 -11.72 -2.84 -28.84
N LEU A 168 -10.77 -2.75 -27.89
CA LEU A 168 -9.57 -3.61 -27.92
C LEU A 168 -9.95 -5.10 -27.81
N ARG A 169 -10.94 -5.44 -26.98
CA ARG A 169 -11.44 -6.81 -26.88
C ARG A 169 -12.05 -7.29 -28.21
N GLU A 170 -12.83 -6.46 -28.87
CA GLU A 170 -13.41 -6.76 -30.17
C GLU A 170 -12.30 -7.03 -31.20
N MET A 171 -11.29 -6.15 -31.29
CA MET A 171 -10.14 -6.36 -32.17
C MET A 171 -9.42 -7.69 -31.85
N TYR A 172 -9.21 -8.02 -30.59
CA TYR A 172 -8.57 -9.28 -30.19
C TYR A 172 -9.38 -10.50 -30.64
N LEU A 173 -10.69 -10.48 -30.48
CA LEU A 173 -11.55 -11.60 -30.89
C LEU A 173 -11.58 -11.77 -32.42
N GLN A 174 -11.50 -10.68 -33.17
CA GLN A 174 -11.48 -10.67 -34.63
C GLN A 174 -10.10 -10.86 -35.26
N ARG A 175 -9.01 -10.92 -34.47
CA ARG A 175 -7.60 -10.89 -34.94
C ARG A 175 -7.19 -11.98 -35.94
N ARG A 176 -7.99 -13.03 -36.09
CA ARG A 176 -7.78 -14.06 -37.15
C ARG A 176 -8.27 -13.61 -38.51
N ARG A 177 -9.18 -12.65 -38.57
CA ARG A 177 -9.84 -12.17 -39.80
C ARG A 177 -9.50 -10.73 -40.15
N LYS A 178 -9.27 -9.90 -39.13
CA LYS A 178 -9.02 -8.45 -39.28
C LYS A 178 -7.72 -8.08 -38.54
N PRO A 179 -6.98 -7.05 -39.02
CA PRO A 179 -5.81 -6.55 -38.33
C PRO A 179 -6.15 -6.10 -36.90
N ALA A 180 -5.24 -6.36 -35.98
CA ALA A 180 -5.36 -5.99 -34.57
C ALA A 180 -3.95 -5.79 -33.97
N PRO A 181 -3.81 -5.03 -32.87
CA PRO A 181 -2.54 -4.96 -32.15
C PRO A 181 -1.98 -6.34 -31.90
N HIS A 182 -0.67 -6.50 -32.14
CA HIS A 182 0.02 -7.77 -31.95
C HIS A 182 -0.05 -8.22 -30.49
N ALA A 183 0.17 -7.27 -29.58
CA ALA A 183 -0.04 -7.44 -28.14
C ALA A 183 -0.48 -6.11 -27.53
N VAL A 184 -1.10 -6.18 -26.35
CA VAL A 184 -1.46 -5.02 -25.53
C VAL A 184 -1.05 -5.28 -24.09
N ALA A 185 -0.31 -4.35 -23.49
CA ALA A 185 0.02 -4.34 -22.08
C ALA A 185 -0.65 -3.12 -21.42
N LEU A 186 -1.45 -3.35 -20.39
CA LEU A 186 -2.07 -2.31 -19.60
C LEU A 186 -1.44 -2.28 -18.21
N ALA A 187 -1.09 -1.10 -17.70
CA ALA A 187 -0.66 -0.91 -16.33
C ALA A 187 -1.59 0.06 -15.60
N GLY A 188 -1.95 -0.27 -14.37
CA GLY A 188 -2.82 0.53 -13.51
C GLY A 188 -2.86 -0.02 -12.10
N VAL A 189 -3.62 0.62 -11.24
CA VAL A 189 -3.86 0.21 -9.84
C VAL A 189 -5.22 -0.45 -9.70
N HIS A 190 -6.21 -0.04 -10.50
CA HIS A 190 -7.58 -0.56 -10.43
C HIS A 190 -7.71 -1.90 -11.16
N ASP A 191 -8.67 -2.70 -10.70
CA ASP A 191 -9.02 -3.94 -11.37
C ASP A 191 -9.76 -3.65 -12.69
N ILE A 192 -9.01 -3.61 -13.77
CA ILE A 192 -9.51 -3.37 -15.12
C ILE A 192 -10.57 -4.43 -15.53
N LYS A 193 -10.44 -5.65 -15.00
CA LYS A 193 -11.38 -6.73 -15.30
C LYS A 193 -12.74 -6.53 -14.63
N ASN A 194 -12.77 -5.88 -13.47
CA ASN A 194 -13.99 -5.67 -12.67
C ASN A 194 -14.57 -4.25 -12.77
N LEU A 195 -14.08 -3.41 -13.71
CA LEU A 195 -14.60 -2.05 -13.90
C LEU A 195 -16.13 -2.01 -14.04
N LYS A 196 -16.74 -2.96 -14.75
CA LYS A 196 -18.21 -3.04 -14.89
C LYS A 196 -18.97 -3.48 -13.63
N ALA A 197 -18.35 -4.14 -12.69
CA ALA A 197 -19.04 -4.57 -11.46
C ALA A 197 -19.48 -3.39 -10.59
N ARG A 198 -18.87 -2.21 -10.77
CA ARG A 198 -19.19 -0.98 -10.06
C ARG A 198 -20.33 -0.16 -10.68
N TYR A 199 -20.67 -0.40 -11.96
CA TYR A 199 -21.72 0.31 -12.70
C TYR A 199 -23.07 -0.42 -12.71
N ARG A 200 -23.32 -1.32 -11.79
CA ARG A 200 -24.65 -1.90 -11.64
C ARG A 200 -25.54 -0.93 -10.85
N ASP A 201 -26.27 -0.15 -11.59
CA ASP A 201 -27.58 0.31 -11.15
C ASP A 201 -28.47 -0.95 -10.98
N GLU A 202 -29.18 -1.07 -9.87
CA GLU A 202 -29.91 -2.27 -9.46
C GLU A 202 -31.01 -2.75 -10.41
N THR A 203 -31.17 -2.08 -11.58
CA THR A 203 -32.28 -2.29 -12.51
C THR A 203 -31.94 -2.99 -13.82
N GLN A 204 -30.66 -3.33 -14.11
CA GLN A 204 -30.31 -3.99 -15.39
C GLN A 204 -29.61 -5.34 -15.23
N THR A 205 -30.40 -6.40 -15.35
CA THR A 205 -30.01 -7.81 -15.42
C THR A 205 -29.65 -8.22 -16.86
N ILE A 206 -28.54 -7.75 -17.45
CA ILE A 206 -28.05 -8.30 -18.73
C ILE A 206 -26.52 -8.37 -18.73
N GLY A 207 -25.98 -9.60 -18.81
CA GLY A 207 -24.65 -9.93 -19.32
C GLY A 207 -23.43 -9.43 -18.51
N SER A 208 -23.05 -10.15 -17.49
CA SER A 208 -21.94 -9.85 -16.56
C SER A 208 -20.55 -10.20 -17.08
N ALA A 209 -20.23 -9.99 -18.34
CA ALA A 209 -18.86 -10.22 -18.81
C ALA A 209 -18.00 -8.97 -18.58
N SER A 210 -16.87 -9.14 -17.88
CA SER A 210 -15.81 -8.11 -17.80
C SER A 210 -15.48 -7.56 -19.20
N PRO A 211 -15.30 -6.24 -19.38
CA PRO A 211 -14.97 -5.65 -20.68
C PRO A 211 -13.62 -6.16 -21.22
N PHE A 212 -12.75 -6.69 -20.37
CA PHE A 212 -11.39 -7.09 -20.75
C PHE A 212 -10.97 -8.48 -20.19
N ASN A 213 -11.90 -9.43 -20.18
CA ASN A 213 -11.65 -10.82 -19.71
C ASN A 213 -10.70 -11.63 -20.61
N ILE A 214 -10.16 -11.06 -21.67
CA ILE A 214 -9.18 -11.65 -22.58
C ILE A 214 -7.73 -11.50 -22.13
N ALA A 215 -7.48 -10.64 -21.14
CA ALA A 215 -6.15 -10.33 -20.68
C ALA A 215 -5.64 -11.33 -19.63
N ILE A 216 -4.35 -11.58 -19.68
CA ILE A 216 -3.61 -12.34 -18.66
C ILE A 216 -3.15 -11.36 -17.59
N ASP A 217 -3.35 -11.69 -16.31
CA ASP A 217 -2.74 -10.94 -15.22
C ASP A 217 -1.26 -11.31 -15.12
N TYR A 218 -0.44 -10.28 -15.13
CA TYR A 218 0.99 -10.41 -14.88
C TYR A 218 1.35 -9.66 -13.58
N GLU A 219 1.87 -10.41 -12.65
CA GLU A 219 2.25 -9.88 -11.35
C GLU A 219 3.75 -9.60 -11.29
N LEU A 220 4.14 -8.34 -11.08
CA LEU A 220 5.55 -7.98 -10.84
C LEU A 220 5.97 -8.52 -9.47
N ALA A 221 7.08 -9.21 -9.42
CA ALA A 221 7.64 -9.70 -8.16
C ALA A 221 8.22 -8.55 -7.32
N ALA A 222 8.06 -8.65 -6.00
CA ALA A 222 8.84 -7.84 -5.07
C ALA A 222 10.33 -8.19 -5.15
N PHE A 223 11.21 -7.31 -4.70
CA PHE A 223 12.65 -7.58 -4.68
C PHE A 223 12.96 -8.67 -3.64
N SER A 224 13.58 -9.75 -4.09
CA SER A 224 14.13 -10.77 -3.20
C SER A 224 15.34 -10.21 -2.46
N LEU A 225 15.74 -10.88 -1.38
CA LEU A 225 16.98 -10.55 -0.65
C LEU A 225 18.19 -10.51 -1.58
N LYS A 226 18.26 -11.43 -2.57
CA LYS A 226 19.29 -11.45 -3.62
C LYS A 226 19.25 -10.19 -4.48
N ASN A 227 18.05 -9.75 -4.89
CA ASN A 227 17.90 -8.53 -5.69
C ASN A 227 18.36 -7.30 -4.92
N ILE A 228 18.00 -7.17 -3.64
CA ILE A 228 18.42 -6.03 -2.79
C ILE A 228 19.93 -6.03 -2.62
N ARG A 229 20.56 -7.20 -2.39
CA ARG A 229 22.01 -7.32 -2.28
C ARG A 229 22.70 -6.85 -3.57
N GLN A 230 22.26 -7.29 -4.74
CA GLN A 230 22.81 -6.88 -6.03
C GLN A 230 22.57 -5.37 -6.31
N TYR A 231 21.42 -4.87 -5.90
CA TYR A 231 21.05 -3.47 -6.06
C TYR A 231 21.94 -2.54 -5.23
N TYR A 232 22.16 -2.87 -3.95
CA TYR A 232 23.03 -2.10 -3.06
C TYR A 232 24.51 -2.26 -3.41
N TRP A 233 24.90 -3.42 -3.92
CA TRP A 233 26.26 -3.69 -4.39
C TRP A 233 26.70 -2.74 -5.51
N GLN A 234 25.82 -2.30 -6.40
CA GLN A 234 26.14 -1.32 -7.43
C GLN A 234 26.66 0.00 -6.83
N HIS A 235 26.13 0.43 -5.70
CA HIS A 235 26.64 1.58 -4.97
C HIS A 235 28.02 1.30 -4.36
N THR A 236 28.18 0.14 -3.73
CA THR A 236 29.48 -0.29 -3.18
C THR A 236 30.55 -0.34 -4.26
N GLU A 237 30.24 -0.93 -5.42
CA GLU A 237 31.14 -0.99 -6.57
C GLU A 237 31.52 0.40 -7.10
N ALA A 238 30.57 1.32 -7.15
CA ALA A 238 30.80 2.67 -7.67
C ALA A 238 31.53 3.60 -6.70
N THR A 239 31.37 3.41 -5.38
CA THR A 239 31.81 4.37 -4.36
C THR A 239 32.81 3.82 -3.36
N GLY A 240 32.92 2.49 -3.22
CA GLY A 240 33.68 1.80 -2.17
C GLY A 240 32.97 1.75 -0.82
N GLN A 241 31.77 2.34 -0.67
CA GLN A 241 31.02 2.30 0.58
C GLN A 241 30.27 0.96 0.73
N GLU A 242 30.57 0.21 1.76
CA GLU A 242 29.99 -1.13 1.99
C GLU A 242 28.77 -1.07 2.87
N PHE A 243 27.81 -1.97 2.59
CA PHE A 243 26.69 -2.29 3.47
C PHE A 243 26.96 -3.60 4.20
N GLU A 244 26.70 -3.68 5.49
CA GLU A 244 26.70 -4.96 6.20
C GLU A 244 25.52 -5.84 5.76
N ASP A 245 25.71 -7.16 5.77
CA ASP A 245 24.66 -8.11 5.33
C ASP A 245 23.39 -8.00 6.19
N GLU A 246 23.54 -7.68 7.48
CA GLU A 246 22.45 -7.44 8.42
C GLU A 246 21.58 -6.24 7.99
N VAL A 247 22.18 -5.19 7.40
CA VAL A 247 21.45 -4.04 6.84
C VAL A 247 20.54 -4.51 5.69
N ILE A 248 21.08 -5.30 4.78
CA ILE A 248 20.35 -5.81 3.61
C ILE A 248 19.21 -6.72 4.05
N THR A 249 19.47 -7.59 5.03
CA THR A 249 18.48 -8.48 5.63
C THR A 249 17.37 -7.67 6.29
N ARG A 250 17.74 -6.67 7.10
CA ARG A 250 16.79 -5.80 7.79
C ARG A 250 15.91 -5.01 6.84
N VAL A 251 16.49 -4.43 5.79
CA VAL A 251 15.73 -3.72 4.75
C VAL A 251 14.72 -4.66 4.10
N HIS A 252 15.11 -5.90 3.78
CA HIS A 252 14.17 -6.88 3.22
C HIS A 252 13.04 -7.22 4.20
N GLU A 253 13.34 -7.46 5.47
CA GLU A 253 12.36 -7.78 6.51
C GLU A 253 11.30 -6.69 6.67
N VAL A 254 11.70 -5.41 6.75
CA VAL A 254 10.76 -4.32 7.01
C VAL A 254 9.98 -3.88 5.78
N THR A 255 10.52 -4.13 4.56
CA THR A 255 9.89 -3.72 3.30
C THR A 255 9.16 -4.84 2.58
N ASN A 256 9.39 -6.12 2.94
CA ASN A 256 9.01 -7.29 2.15
C ASN A 256 9.41 -7.13 0.66
N GLY A 257 10.55 -6.45 0.42
CA GLY A 257 11.07 -6.21 -0.92
C GLY A 257 10.27 -5.21 -1.76
N HIS A 258 9.45 -4.34 -1.17
CA HIS A 258 8.73 -3.30 -1.90
C HIS A 258 9.74 -2.35 -2.59
N PRO A 259 9.75 -2.23 -3.95
CA PRO A 259 10.85 -1.57 -4.67
C PRO A 259 11.12 -0.14 -4.21
N TRP A 260 10.08 0.67 -4.04
CA TRP A 260 10.23 2.06 -3.62
C TRP A 260 10.75 2.18 -2.18
N LEU A 261 10.25 1.36 -1.24
CA LEU A 261 10.73 1.38 0.15
C LEU A 261 12.21 1.00 0.23
N VAL A 262 12.62 -0.02 -0.53
CA VAL A 262 14.03 -0.44 -0.65
C VAL A 262 14.89 0.71 -1.18
N SER A 263 14.43 1.42 -2.22
CA SER A 263 15.17 2.54 -2.81
C SER A 263 15.27 3.74 -1.87
N VAL A 264 14.18 4.09 -1.17
CA VAL A 264 14.18 5.21 -0.21
C VAL A 264 15.12 4.94 0.95
N LEU A 265 15.08 3.73 1.53
CA LEU A 265 15.99 3.38 2.63
C LEU A 265 17.45 3.45 2.18
N ALA A 266 17.77 2.94 0.97
CA ALA A 266 19.11 3.08 0.41
C ALA A 266 19.53 4.54 0.27
N LYS A 267 18.66 5.38 -0.31
CA LYS A 267 18.94 6.82 -0.49
C LYS A 267 19.15 7.52 0.84
N LEU A 268 18.28 7.30 1.83
CA LEU A 268 18.44 7.86 3.18
C LEU A 268 19.78 7.43 3.82
N LEU A 269 20.13 6.16 3.70
CA LEU A 269 21.38 5.63 4.24
C LEU A 269 22.60 6.33 3.65
N VAL A 270 22.68 6.44 2.32
CA VAL A 270 23.90 6.90 1.65
C VAL A 270 23.99 8.42 1.51
N GLU A 271 22.88 9.15 1.56
CA GLU A 271 22.86 10.60 1.35
C GLU A 271 22.66 11.38 2.65
N LYS A 272 21.89 10.85 3.61
CA LYS A 272 21.53 11.56 4.84
C LYS A 272 22.18 11.00 6.09
N ILE A 273 22.09 9.70 6.33
CA ILE A 273 22.56 9.07 7.56
C ILE A 273 24.09 8.87 7.55
N VAL A 274 24.63 8.33 6.45
CA VAL A 274 26.06 8.02 6.31
C VAL A 274 26.61 8.60 4.99
N PRO A 275 26.66 9.94 4.83
CA PRO A 275 27.13 10.56 3.58
C PRO A 275 28.63 10.39 3.35
N ASN A 276 29.40 10.04 4.41
CA ASN A 276 30.82 9.76 4.29
C ASN A 276 31.06 8.38 3.64
N ARG A 277 31.48 8.35 2.38
CA ARG A 277 31.70 7.16 1.59
C ARG A 277 32.77 6.20 2.14
N LYS A 278 33.63 6.67 3.05
CA LYS A 278 34.64 5.84 3.72
C LYS A 278 34.06 5.07 4.92
N GLN A 279 32.86 5.42 5.34
CA GLN A 279 32.21 4.81 6.49
C GLN A 279 31.30 3.68 6.03
N ARG A 280 31.48 2.51 6.62
CA ARG A 280 30.63 1.33 6.38
C ARG A 280 29.23 1.55 6.95
N ILE A 281 28.21 1.11 6.24
CA ILE A 281 26.80 1.22 6.66
C ILE A 281 26.46 0.00 7.52
N ARG A 282 26.10 0.26 8.80
CA ARG A 282 25.82 -0.74 9.82
C ARG A 282 24.32 -0.79 10.15
N LEU A 283 23.93 -1.82 10.93
CA LEU A 283 22.53 -2.06 11.30
C LEU A 283 21.92 -0.89 12.08
N ASP A 284 22.65 -0.23 12.99
CA ASP A 284 22.17 0.93 13.75
C ASP A 284 21.78 2.12 12.83
N TYR A 285 22.48 2.29 11.71
CA TYR A 285 22.12 3.28 10.70
C TYR A 285 20.86 2.89 9.92
N ALA A 286 20.65 1.59 9.70
CA ALA A 286 19.42 1.10 9.06
C ALA A 286 18.20 1.40 9.94
N GLU A 287 18.27 1.20 11.25
CA GLU A 287 17.18 1.55 12.16
C GLU A 287 16.93 3.08 12.15
N SER A 288 17.98 3.90 12.13
CA SER A 288 17.86 5.36 12.01
C SER A 288 17.18 5.76 10.69
N ALA A 289 17.51 5.11 9.57
CA ALA A 289 16.89 5.37 8.28
C ALA A 289 15.41 4.95 8.26
N ILE A 290 15.05 3.86 8.93
CA ILE A 290 13.65 3.42 9.09
C ILE A 290 12.86 4.48 9.86
N GLN A 291 13.37 4.96 11.00
CA GLN A 291 12.71 6.02 11.78
C GLN A 291 12.55 7.31 10.97
N GLU A 292 13.57 7.70 10.22
CA GLU A 292 13.50 8.86 9.34
C GLU A 292 12.43 8.68 8.25
N LEU A 293 12.33 7.49 7.65
CA LEU A 293 11.31 7.18 6.64
C LEU A 293 9.89 7.28 7.22
N LEU A 294 9.66 6.77 8.42
CA LEU A 294 8.36 6.84 9.10
C LEU A 294 7.92 8.28 9.36
N ALA A 295 8.87 9.18 9.65
CA ALA A 295 8.60 10.60 9.87
C ALA A 295 8.35 11.40 8.57
N LEU A 296 8.65 10.83 7.39
CA LEU A 296 8.51 11.54 6.11
C LEU A 296 7.05 11.62 5.65
N ARG A 297 6.59 12.82 5.30
CA ARG A 297 5.39 12.97 4.47
C ARG A 297 5.73 12.64 3.02
N ASN A 298 5.01 11.69 2.43
CA ASN A 298 5.21 11.33 1.03
C ASN A 298 3.91 10.85 0.38
N PRO A 299 3.76 11.01 -0.95
CA PRO A 299 2.54 10.64 -1.67
C PRO A 299 2.17 9.16 -1.59
N ASN A 300 3.16 8.27 -1.34
CA ASN A 300 2.91 6.84 -1.18
C ASN A 300 2.10 6.58 0.10
N PHE A 301 2.54 7.14 1.24
CA PHE A 301 1.82 7.00 2.51
C PHE A 301 0.47 7.71 2.48
N GLU A 302 0.35 8.87 1.82
CA GLU A 302 -0.94 9.54 1.65
C GLU A 302 -1.93 8.66 0.85
N SER A 303 -1.46 8.02 -0.21
CA SER A 303 -2.27 7.06 -0.98
C SER A 303 -2.64 5.82 -0.14
N LEU A 304 -1.70 5.31 0.65
CA LEU A 304 -1.93 4.20 1.58
C LEU A 304 -3.05 4.55 2.57
N PHE A 305 -2.96 5.72 3.24
CA PHE A 305 -3.96 6.19 4.20
C PHE A 305 -5.34 6.36 3.57
N LYS A 306 -5.39 7.04 2.41
CA LYS A 306 -6.64 7.27 1.68
C LYS A 306 -7.36 5.95 1.35
N ASN A 307 -6.61 4.94 0.91
CA ASN A 307 -7.18 3.66 0.54
C ASN A 307 -7.51 2.78 1.75
N ALA A 308 -6.67 2.79 2.80
CA ALA A 308 -6.90 2.03 4.03
C ALA A 308 -8.15 2.52 4.78
N ARG A 309 -8.53 3.80 4.66
CA ARG A 309 -9.74 4.38 5.26
C ARG A 309 -11.03 4.13 4.47
N ARG A 310 -10.99 3.40 3.36
CA ARG A 310 -12.22 3.03 2.64
C ARG A 310 -13.12 2.19 3.54
N PRO A 311 -14.45 2.45 3.57
CA PRO A 311 -15.37 1.79 4.51
C PRO A 311 -15.32 0.26 4.49
N ASN A 312 -15.03 -0.34 3.35
CA ASN A 312 -14.93 -1.78 3.17
C ASN A 312 -13.55 -2.35 3.53
N LEU A 313 -12.46 -1.56 3.47
CA LEU A 313 -11.11 -2.01 3.79
C LEU A 313 -10.72 -1.72 5.24
N PHE A 314 -11.19 -0.60 5.78
CA PHE A 314 -10.81 -0.13 7.11
C PHE A 314 -11.01 -1.16 8.23
N PRO A 315 -12.15 -1.89 8.30
CA PRO A 315 -12.33 -2.95 9.31
C PRO A 315 -11.30 -4.08 9.19
N ILE A 316 -10.90 -4.41 7.96
CA ILE A 316 -9.90 -5.45 7.71
C ILE A 316 -8.51 -4.98 8.15
N VAL A 317 -8.17 -3.73 7.85
CA VAL A 317 -6.90 -3.11 8.28
C VAL A 317 -6.79 -3.11 9.80
N LEU A 318 -7.85 -2.69 10.50
CA LEU A 318 -7.88 -2.69 11.96
C LEU A 318 -7.69 -4.10 12.53
N ASP A 319 -8.42 -5.10 12.03
CA ASP A 319 -8.25 -6.48 12.48
C ASP A 319 -6.80 -6.98 12.32
N LEU A 320 -6.13 -6.62 11.20
CA LEU A 320 -4.75 -7.01 10.97
C LEU A 320 -3.76 -6.24 11.87
N LEU A 321 -4.01 -4.96 12.16
CA LEU A 321 -3.22 -4.19 13.12
C LEU A 321 -3.37 -4.74 14.54
N GLU A 322 -4.55 -5.24 14.88
CA GLU A 322 -4.80 -5.96 16.14
C GLU A 322 -4.13 -7.33 16.20
N GLY A 323 -3.60 -7.82 15.07
CA GLY A 323 -3.02 -9.15 14.94
C GLY A 323 -4.05 -10.27 14.90
N LYS A 324 -5.32 -9.96 14.55
CA LYS A 324 -6.32 -10.99 14.29
C LYS A 324 -5.95 -11.77 13.03
N HIS A 325 -6.09 -13.08 13.12
CA HIS A 325 -5.86 -13.96 11.98
C HIS A 325 -7.04 -13.90 11.01
N ARG A 326 -6.78 -13.47 9.78
CA ARG A 326 -7.73 -13.57 8.66
C ARG A 326 -7.17 -14.48 7.59
N ARG A 327 -8.01 -15.37 7.07
CA ARG A 327 -7.64 -16.21 5.95
C ARG A 327 -7.60 -15.35 4.68
N TYR A 328 -6.54 -15.48 3.91
CA TYR A 328 -6.47 -14.90 2.58
C TYR A 328 -7.45 -15.62 1.64
N SER A 329 -8.27 -14.86 0.92
CA SER A 329 -9.15 -15.35 -0.14
C SER A 329 -9.25 -14.32 -1.26
N ILE A 330 -8.80 -14.69 -2.44
CA ILE A 330 -8.93 -13.85 -3.65
C ILE A 330 -10.40 -13.71 -4.10
N GLN A 331 -11.30 -14.57 -3.63
CA GLN A 331 -12.73 -14.50 -3.92
C GLN A 331 -13.45 -13.44 -3.06
N ASN A 332 -12.78 -12.90 -2.05
CA ASN A 332 -13.30 -11.78 -1.28
C ASN A 332 -12.86 -10.48 -1.97
N ASP A 333 -13.82 -9.76 -2.54
CA ASP A 333 -13.57 -8.54 -3.32
C ASP A 333 -12.82 -7.46 -2.52
N ASP A 334 -13.07 -7.34 -1.22
CA ASP A 334 -12.39 -6.36 -0.36
C ASP A 334 -10.93 -6.75 -0.11
N ILE A 335 -10.66 -8.03 0.09
CA ILE A 335 -9.29 -8.54 0.25
C ILE A 335 -8.52 -8.35 -1.06
N ASP A 336 -9.10 -8.74 -2.19
CA ASP A 336 -8.50 -8.58 -3.52
C ASP A 336 -8.21 -7.09 -3.81
N LEU A 337 -9.16 -6.22 -3.52
CA LEU A 337 -8.99 -4.77 -3.66
C LEU A 337 -7.85 -4.23 -2.78
N GLY A 338 -7.77 -4.66 -1.52
CA GLY A 338 -6.71 -4.25 -0.61
C GLY A 338 -5.33 -4.74 -1.05
N VAL A 339 -5.23 -5.94 -1.64
CA VAL A 339 -3.99 -6.44 -2.26
C VAL A 339 -3.60 -5.59 -3.47
N LYS A 340 -4.53 -5.22 -4.35
CA LYS A 340 -4.28 -4.36 -5.51
C LYS A 340 -3.83 -2.96 -5.11
N TYR A 341 -4.35 -2.42 -4.01
CA TYR A 341 -3.85 -1.16 -3.44
C TYR A 341 -2.53 -1.30 -2.68
N GLY A 342 -2.02 -2.51 -2.49
CA GLY A 342 -0.77 -2.78 -1.76
C GLY A 342 -0.88 -2.60 -0.24
N ILE A 343 -2.10 -2.63 0.29
CA ILE A 343 -2.36 -2.61 1.73
C ILE A 343 -2.13 -3.99 2.33
N PHE A 344 -2.60 -5.01 1.63
CA PHE A 344 -2.57 -6.41 2.06
C PHE A 344 -1.60 -7.26 1.25
N ALA A 345 -1.14 -8.33 1.87
CA ALA A 345 -0.39 -9.41 1.24
C ALA A 345 -0.87 -10.77 1.76
N ALA A 346 -0.58 -11.83 1.02
CA ALA A 346 -0.78 -13.20 1.45
C ALA A 346 0.54 -13.79 1.96
N LYS A 347 0.53 -14.34 3.16
CA LYS A 347 1.64 -15.12 3.70
C LYS A 347 1.07 -16.40 4.32
N ASP A 348 1.53 -17.57 3.89
CA ASP A 348 1.11 -18.88 4.41
C ASP A 348 -0.43 -19.05 4.46
N ARG A 349 -1.15 -18.61 3.41
CA ARG A 349 -2.61 -18.58 3.31
C ARG A 349 -3.30 -17.66 4.32
N GLN A 350 -2.57 -16.84 5.03
CA GLN A 350 -3.09 -15.81 5.93
C GLN A 350 -2.99 -14.44 5.26
N LEU A 351 -3.95 -13.59 5.57
CA LEU A 351 -3.93 -12.19 5.19
C LEU A 351 -3.04 -11.43 6.16
N THR A 352 -2.14 -10.61 5.61
CA THR A 352 -1.27 -9.74 6.39
C THR A 352 -1.28 -8.34 5.80
N LEU A 353 -0.81 -7.34 6.54
CA LEU A 353 -0.41 -6.07 5.94
C LEU A 353 0.78 -6.30 5.01
N ALA A 354 0.90 -5.51 3.95
CA ALA A 354 1.85 -5.75 2.87
C ALA A 354 3.31 -5.77 3.33
N ASN A 355 3.66 -4.96 4.32
CA ASN A 355 4.99 -4.95 4.94
C ASN A 355 4.93 -4.28 6.32
N PRO A 356 5.96 -4.49 7.19
CA PRO A 356 6.04 -3.90 8.52
C PRO A 356 6.07 -2.37 8.53
N ILE A 357 6.70 -1.70 7.54
CA ILE A 357 6.68 -0.23 7.44
C ILE A 357 5.24 0.28 7.26
N TYR A 358 4.47 -0.34 6.37
CA TYR A 358 3.06 0.07 6.18
C TYR A 358 2.21 -0.21 7.42
N ALA A 359 2.48 -1.31 8.14
CA ALA A 359 1.80 -1.58 9.40
C ALA A 359 2.08 -0.46 10.43
N GLN A 360 3.34 -0.06 10.59
CA GLN A 360 3.73 0.99 11.52
C GLN A 360 3.15 2.35 11.12
N VAL A 361 3.26 2.72 9.84
CA VAL A 361 2.74 3.98 9.33
C VAL A 361 1.21 4.08 9.46
N LEU A 362 0.48 2.99 9.21
CA LEU A 362 -0.97 2.96 9.39
C LEU A 362 -1.34 3.06 10.88
N TYR A 363 -0.61 2.36 11.74
CA TYR A 363 -0.81 2.43 13.19
C TYR A 363 -0.66 3.87 13.70
N GLU A 364 0.48 4.52 13.43
CA GLU A 364 0.76 5.89 13.86
C GLU A 364 -0.21 6.92 13.26
N ASN A 365 -0.66 6.70 12.02
CA ASN A 365 -1.62 7.61 11.40
C ASN A 365 -3.02 7.49 12.01
N PHE A 366 -3.45 6.29 12.34
CA PHE A 366 -4.75 6.09 13.03
C PHE A 366 -4.69 6.54 14.48
N GLU A 367 -3.54 6.43 15.14
CA GLU A 367 -3.31 6.99 16.46
C GLU A 367 -3.50 8.52 16.47
N LYS A 368 -2.93 9.24 15.49
CA LYS A 368 -3.12 10.70 15.35
C LYS A 368 -4.58 11.12 15.11
N ASP A 369 -5.34 10.32 14.35
CA ASP A 369 -6.77 10.60 14.18
C ASP A 369 -7.53 10.52 15.52
N LEU A 370 -7.02 9.76 16.47
CA LEU A 370 -7.57 9.64 17.82
C LEU A 370 -7.10 10.76 18.75
N GLU A 371 -5.92 11.32 18.53
CA GLU A 371 -5.41 12.51 19.24
C GLU A 371 -6.23 13.77 18.93
N GLU A 372 -6.85 13.86 17.74
CA GLU A 372 -7.79 14.94 17.40
C GLU A 372 -9.08 14.90 18.24
N PHE A 373 -9.40 13.77 18.88
CA PHE A 373 -10.33 13.74 19.99
C PHE A 373 -9.63 14.28 21.24
N ASP A 374 -9.71 15.59 21.49
CA ASP A 374 -9.13 16.33 22.61
C ASP A 374 -9.08 15.54 23.93
N VAL A 375 -8.14 14.59 24.00
CA VAL A 375 -7.81 13.83 25.21
C VAL A 375 -6.92 14.67 26.12
N SER A 376 -6.26 15.72 25.57
CA SER A 376 -5.34 16.59 26.28
C SER A 376 -6.03 17.35 27.43
N GLY A 377 -7.29 17.75 27.27
CA GLY A 377 -8.10 18.37 28.32
C GLY A 377 -8.34 17.47 29.53
N LEU A 378 -8.29 16.14 29.35
CA LEU A 378 -8.45 15.17 30.45
C LEU A 378 -7.19 14.99 31.28
N VAL A 379 -6.02 15.12 30.65
CA VAL A 379 -4.71 14.89 31.29
C VAL A 379 -4.24 16.10 32.07
N ALA A 380 -4.47 17.32 31.55
CA ALA A 380 -4.04 18.57 32.19
C ALA A 380 -4.74 18.83 33.54
N ALA A 381 -5.96 18.28 33.75
CA ALA A 381 -6.76 18.58 34.92
C ALA A 381 -6.49 17.66 36.15
N ASN A 382 -5.67 16.58 36.03
CA ASN A 382 -5.69 15.57 37.10
C ASN A 382 -4.38 14.82 37.30
N ARG A 383 -3.71 15.08 38.41
CA ARG A 383 -2.67 14.18 38.93
C ARG A 383 -3.32 12.87 39.40
N VAL A 384 -3.03 11.76 38.70
CA VAL A 384 -3.53 10.40 39.03
C VAL A 384 -2.41 9.61 39.71
N GLN A 385 -1.78 10.21 40.72
CA GLN A 385 -0.72 9.56 41.50
C GLN A 385 -1.15 9.47 42.97
N ASP A 386 -0.83 8.32 43.57
CA ASP A 386 -1.00 8.15 45.02
C ASP A 386 0.07 8.98 45.80
N ALA A 387 -0.06 9.01 47.12
CA ALA A 387 0.88 9.73 47.98
C ALA A 387 2.34 9.20 47.91
N LYS A 388 2.58 8.04 47.30
CA LYS A 388 3.89 7.42 47.08
C LYS A 388 4.40 7.67 45.65
N GLY A 389 3.70 8.49 44.84
CA GLY A 389 4.06 8.77 43.47
C GLY A 389 3.81 7.63 42.49
N ARG A 390 3.05 6.59 42.87
CA ARG A 390 2.63 5.50 42.00
C ARG A 390 1.37 5.90 41.27
N LEU A 391 1.18 5.37 40.06
CA LEU A 391 -0.03 5.60 39.28
C LEU A 391 -1.22 4.86 39.92
N ASP A 392 -2.28 5.60 40.28
CA ASP A 392 -3.55 5.01 40.68
C ASP A 392 -4.31 4.57 39.42
N PHE A 393 -4.02 3.36 38.99
CA PHE A 393 -4.51 2.83 37.71
C PHE A 393 -6.03 2.62 37.70
N ARG A 394 -6.64 2.37 38.86
CA ARG A 394 -8.10 2.34 38.99
C ARG A 394 -8.69 3.70 38.65
N GLN A 395 -8.20 4.76 39.27
CA GLN A 395 -8.64 6.12 39.00
C GLN A 395 -8.40 6.52 37.54
N VAL A 396 -7.33 6.04 36.91
CA VAL A 396 -7.07 6.22 35.47
C VAL A 396 -8.21 5.64 34.62
N LEU A 397 -8.60 4.40 34.89
CA LEU A 397 -9.65 3.73 34.12
C LEU A 397 -11.04 4.29 34.43
N ASP A 398 -11.30 4.73 35.66
CA ASP A 398 -12.56 5.44 36.02
C ASP A 398 -12.71 6.73 35.20
N LYS A 399 -11.62 7.49 35.03
CA LYS A 399 -11.61 8.70 34.18
C LYS A 399 -11.73 8.39 32.71
N PHE A 400 -11.09 7.32 32.25
CA PHE A 400 -11.27 6.88 30.87
C PHE A 400 -12.72 6.44 30.60
N GLN A 401 -13.37 5.76 31.55
CA GLN A 401 -14.81 5.45 31.46
C GLN A 401 -15.66 6.73 31.40
N ALA A 402 -15.38 7.72 32.25
CA ALA A 402 -16.08 9.00 32.24
C ALA A 402 -15.90 9.75 30.91
N PHE A 403 -14.71 9.71 30.33
CA PHE A 403 -14.43 10.22 28.98
C PHE A 403 -15.25 9.51 27.92
N MET A 404 -15.24 8.19 27.92
CA MET A 404 -16.04 7.40 26.98
C MET A 404 -17.54 7.69 27.14
N LYS A 405 -18.01 7.93 28.35
CA LYS A 405 -19.41 8.34 28.64
C LYS A 405 -19.73 9.71 28.04
N ALA A 406 -18.84 10.68 28.19
CA ALA A 406 -19.05 12.06 27.72
C ALA A 406 -18.95 12.18 26.19
N LYS A 407 -18.03 11.44 25.58
CA LYS A 407 -17.69 11.54 24.14
C LYS A 407 -18.19 10.34 23.32
N GLY A 408 -18.65 9.27 23.96
CA GLY A 408 -18.97 7.98 23.33
C GLY A 408 -20.05 8.06 22.25
N THR A 409 -20.97 9.03 22.31
CA THR A 409 -21.96 9.27 21.25
C THR A 409 -21.32 9.80 19.96
N THR A 410 -20.23 10.56 20.06
CA THR A 410 -19.48 11.05 18.90
C THR A 410 -18.57 9.95 18.33
N VAL A 411 -17.89 9.21 19.20
CA VAL A 411 -17.01 8.08 18.85
C VAL A 411 -17.79 6.90 18.27
N SER A 412 -19.00 6.61 18.79
CA SER A 412 -19.79 5.45 18.37
C SER A 412 -20.69 5.69 17.15
N LYS A 413 -20.90 6.95 16.72
CA LYS A 413 -21.64 7.27 15.49
C LYS A 413 -20.90 6.84 14.21
N HIS A 414 -19.59 6.60 14.29
CA HIS A 414 -18.91 5.90 13.22
C HIS A 414 -19.30 4.42 13.27
N ARG A 415 -19.98 3.92 12.23
CA ARG A 415 -20.48 2.53 12.07
C ARG A 415 -19.44 1.43 12.26
N SER A 416 -18.19 1.74 12.57
CA SER A 416 -17.03 0.85 12.64
C SER A 416 -16.18 1.00 13.92
N PHE A 417 -16.81 1.19 15.10
CA PHE A 417 -16.05 1.09 16.35
C PHE A 417 -15.67 -0.38 16.59
N HIS A 418 -14.38 -0.67 16.54
CA HIS A 418 -13.80 -1.98 16.79
C HIS A 418 -13.04 -1.99 18.12
N GLU A 419 -12.75 -3.18 18.65
CA GLU A 419 -11.91 -3.39 19.83
C GLU A 419 -10.57 -2.64 19.70
N ALA A 420 -9.98 -2.60 18.48
CA ALA A 420 -8.77 -1.82 18.16
C ALA A 420 -8.96 -0.31 18.38
N THR A 421 -10.10 0.25 18.03
CA THR A 421 -10.36 1.67 18.27
C THR A 421 -10.35 1.98 19.76
N GLY A 422 -10.96 1.10 20.56
CA GLY A 422 -10.91 1.18 22.02
C GLY A 422 -9.49 1.01 22.57
N GLN A 423 -8.72 0.08 22.02
CA GLN A 423 -7.33 -0.17 22.40
C GLN A 423 -6.44 1.04 22.10
N LEU A 424 -6.55 1.63 20.91
CA LEU A 424 -5.79 2.82 20.52
C LEU A 424 -6.13 4.02 21.39
N LEU A 425 -7.43 4.25 21.66
CA LEU A 425 -7.88 5.32 22.55
C LEU A 425 -7.31 5.16 23.96
N LEU A 426 -7.32 3.95 24.51
CA LEU A 426 -6.75 3.69 25.83
C LEU A 426 -5.22 3.85 25.83
N LEU A 427 -4.51 3.37 24.81
CA LEU A 427 -3.06 3.54 24.67
C LEU A 427 -2.70 5.03 24.61
N SER A 428 -3.32 5.80 23.72
CA SER A 428 -3.07 7.25 23.61
C SER A 428 -3.36 7.98 24.91
N TYR A 429 -4.44 7.61 25.61
CA TYR A 429 -4.78 8.17 26.91
C TYR A 429 -3.71 7.85 27.97
N LEU A 430 -3.23 6.61 28.01
CA LEU A 430 -2.19 6.18 28.96
C LEU A 430 -0.85 6.82 28.64
N ASP A 431 -0.46 6.94 27.37
CA ASP A 431 0.82 7.57 26.97
C ASP A 431 0.91 9.01 27.43
N LEU A 432 -0.20 9.77 27.32
CA LEU A 432 -0.29 11.13 27.87
C LEU A 432 -0.10 11.18 29.39
N LEU A 433 -0.59 10.16 30.12
CA LEU A 433 -0.47 10.08 31.58
C LEU A 433 0.94 9.72 32.04
N VAL A 434 1.60 8.80 31.36
CA VAL A 434 2.93 8.32 31.75
C VAL A 434 4.05 9.26 31.36
N ASN A 435 3.86 10.10 30.34
CA ASN A 435 4.66 11.23 29.86
C ASN A 435 6.13 11.28 30.36
N GLY A 436 6.98 10.41 29.80
CA GLY A 436 8.41 10.35 30.09
C GLY A 436 8.80 9.66 31.41
N LYS A 437 7.84 9.21 32.23
CA LYS A 437 8.07 8.43 33.46
C LYS A 437 7.71 6.94 33.33
N GLY A 438 7.20 6.55 32.17
CA GLY A 438 6.79 5.19 31.86
C GLY A 438 6.61 5.00 30.37
N TRP A 439 6.10 3.85 30.00
CA TRP A 439 5.73 3.50 28.63
C TRP A 439 4.54 2.57 28.62
N THR A 440 3.74 2.68 27.56
CA THR A 440 2.66 1.77 27.25
C THR A 440 3.00 1.00 25.98
N PHE A 441 2.58 -0.23 25.88
CA PHE A 441 2.79 -1.02 24.69
C PHE A 441 1.75 -2.12 24.55
N LYS A 442 1.57 -2.54 23.31
CA LYS A 442 0.84 -3.73 22.96
C LYS A 442 1.79 -4.92 23.00
N GLU A 443 1.45 -5.98 23.70
CA GLU A 443 2.34 -7.13 23.80
C GLU A 443 2.54 -7.79 22.42
N PRO A 444 3.80 -8.01 21.96
CA PRO A 444 4.04 -8.69 20.69
C PRO A 444 3.55 -10.14 20.74
N GLN A 445 3.16 -10.68 19.60
CA GLN A 445 2.65 -12.05 19.50
C GLN A 445 3.73 -13.06 19.88
N SER A 446 3.61 -13.68 21.03
CA SER A 446 4.38 -14.87 21.40
C SER A 446 3.47 -15.82 22.20
N GLY A 447 2.90 -16.81 21.51
CA GLY A 447 2.18 -17.93 22.13
C GLY A 447 0.70 -17.68 22.49
N GLU A 448 0.07 -18.67 23.12
CA GLU A 448 -1.32 -18.59 23.60
C GLU A 448 -1.43 -17.61 24.77
N GLY A 449 -2.35 -16.64 24.69
CA GLY A 449 -2.70 -15.77 25.80
C GLY A 449 -2.03 -14.40 25.80
N ARG A 450 -2.30 -13.60 24.77
CA ARG A 450 -1.88 -12.21 24.64
C ARG A 450 -2.76 -11.27 25.47
N ILE A 451 -2.15 -10.22 26.06
CA ILE A 451 -2.86 -9.10 26.68
C ILE A 451 -2.92 -7.89 25.72
N ASP A 452 -3.98 -7.12 25.78
CA ASP A 452 -4.20 -6.02 24.82
C ASP A 452 -3.36 -4.79 25.11
N VAL A 453 -3.21 -4.43 26.40
CA VAL A 453 -2.45 -3.24 26.83
C VAL A 453 -1.61 -3.55 28.05
N VAL A 454 -0.35 -3.19 28.01
CA VAL A 454 0.58 -3.19 29.15
C VAL A 454 1.02 -1.75 29.41
N CYS A 455 0.88 -1.29 30.63
CA CYS A 455 1.34 0.02 31.09
C CYS A 455 2.43 -0.18 32.15
N CYS A 456 3.63 0.34 31.88
CA CYS A 456 4.73 0.35 32.83
C CYS A 456 4.95 1.79 33.34
N TYR A 457 4.92 1.99 34.64
CA TYR A 457 5.16 3.28 35.28
C TYR A 457 6.09 3.12 36.50
N GLY A 458 7.32 3.57 36.36
CA GLY A 458 8.35 3.27 37.35
C GLY A 458 8.55 1.75 37.51
N ARG A 459 8.21 1.22 38.68
CA ARG A 459 8.27 -0.24 38.97
C ARG A 459 6.89 -0.93 38.85
N GLN A 460 5.84 -0.19 38.53
CA GLN A 460 4.49 -0.75 38.35
C GLN A 460 4.38 -1.36 36.95
N LYS A 461 3.74 -2.51 36.84
CA LYS A 461 3.30 -3.12 35.60
C LYS A 461 1.81 -3.40 35.73
N GLU A 462 1.02 -2.68 34.95
CA GLU A 462 -0.44 -2.79 34.90
C GLU A 462 -0.86 -3.39 33.57
N VAL A 463 -1.87 -4.25 33.57
CA VAL A 463 -2.31 -4.96 32.37
C VAL A 463 -3.80 -4.82 32.19
N VAL A 464 -4.20 -4.51 30.95
CA VAL A 464 -5.61 -4.35 30.58
C VAL A 464 -5.96 -5.26 29.42
N GLU A 465 -6.98 -6.06 29.59
CA GLU A 465 -7.64 -6.82 28.53
C GLU A 465 -8.83 -6.01 28.04
N LEU A 466 -9.00 -5.87 26.73
CA LEU A 466 -10.10 -5.15 26.11
C LEU A 466 -11.05 -6.12 25.42
N LYS A 467 -12.35 -5.90 25.55
CA LYS A 467 -13.38 -6.72 24.90
C LYS A 467 -14.52 -5.87 24.37
N LEU A 468 -15.14 -6.34 23.29
CA LEU A 468 -16.47 -5.89 22.90
C LEU A 468 -17.52 -6.75 23.60
N TRP A 469 -18.60 -6.12 24.06
CA TRP A 469 -19.70 -6.85 24.65
C TRP A 469 -20.46 -7.66 23.59
N TYR A 470 -20.41 -8.97 23.73
CA TYR A 470 -21.18 -9.93 22.94
C TYR A 470 -21.94 -10.93 23.83
N GLY A 471 -22.30 -10.49 25.05
CA GLY A 471 -23.03 -11.29 26.04
C GLY A 471 -22.14 -11.92 27.10
N ALA A 472 -22.80 -12.44 28.17
CA ALA A 472 -22.15 -12.94 29.39
C ALA A 472 -21.09 -14.03 29.15
N ARG A 473 -21.28 -14.90 28.13
CA ARG A 473 -20.31 -15.97 27.82
C ARG A 473 -18.96 -15.41 27.37
N ARG A 474 -18.94 -14.38 26.49
CA ARG A 474 -17.69 -13.74 26.04
C ARG A 474 -17.05 -12.89 27.13
N TYR A 475 -17.86 -12.25 27.95
CA TYR A 475 -17.37 -11.54 29.13
C TYR A 475 -16.63 -12.49 30.10
N ALA A 476 -17.23 -13.63 30.44
CA ALA A 476 -16.59 -14.65 31.26
C ALA A 476 -15.30 -15.22 30.64
N ALA A 477 -15.28 -15.38 29.30
CA ALA A 477 -14.08 -15.81 28.59
C ALA A 477 -12.94 -14.75 28.69
N GLY A 478 -13.26 -13.47 28.63
CA GLY A 478 -12.30 -12.38 28.84
C GLY A 478 -11.69 -12.39 30.23
N LEU A 479 -12.51 -12.58 31.27
CA LEU A 479 -12.04 -12.74 32.66
C LEU A 479 -11.10 -13.93 32.81
N ALA A 480 -11.45 -15.08 32.22
CA ALA A 480 -10.63 -16.29 32.26
C ALA A 480 -9.29 -16.14 31.50
N GLN A 481 -9.32 -15.45 30.34
CA GLN A 481 -8.12 -15.15 29.56
C GLN A 481 -7.16 -14.27 30.36
N LEU A 482 -7.65 -13.19 30.96
CA LEU A 482 -6.87 -12.28 31.78
C LEU A 482 -6.28 -13.02 33.01
N ALA A 483 -7.07 -13.84 33.70
CA ALA A 483 -6.59 -14.60 34.84
C ALA A 483 -5.40 -15.53 34.49
N LYS A 484 -5.47 -16.23 33.36
CA LYS A 484 -4.36 -17.06 32.85
C LYS A 484 -3.11 -16.24 32.55
N TYR A 485 -3.26 -15.05 31.96
CA TYR A 485 -2.16 -14.15 31.71
C TYR A 485 -1.49 -13.69 33.02
N LEU A 486 -2.31 -13.23 34.00
CA LEU A 486 -1.84 -12.78 35.29
C LEU A 486 -1.05 -13.88 36.05
N ASP A 487 -1.50 -15.13 35.94
CA ASP A 487 -0.82 -16.27 36.54
C ASP A 487 0.56 -16.52 35.90
N ARG A 488 0.61 -16.50 34.57
CA ARG A 488 1.87 -16.67 33.82
C ARG A 488 2.89 -15.58 34.13
N GLU A 489 2.43 -14.33 34.28
CA GLU A 489 3.31 -13.18 34.53
C GLU A 489 3.61 -12.96 36.04
N GLY A 490 3.06 -13.79 36.93
CA GLY A 490 3.22 -13.63 38.37
C GLY A 490 2.53 -12.38 38.93
N LEU A 491 1.49 -11.89 38.27
CA LEU A 491 0.71 -10.74 38.71
C LEU A 491 -0.53 -11.18 39.50
N ASP A 492 -0.90 -10.41 40.53
CA ASP A 492 -2.04 -10.73 41.38
C ASP A 492 -3.32 -10.04 40.99
N HIS A 493 -3.22 -8.99 40.18
CA HIS A 493 -4.36 -8.20 39.73
C HIS A 493 -4.23 -7.74 38.29
N GLY A 494 -5.35 -7.43 37.65
CA GLY A 494 -5.45 -6.88 36.29
C GLY A 494 -6.79 -6.27 36.01
N TYR A 495 -6.94 -5.74 34.82
CA TYR A 495 -8.10 -4.91 34.45
C TYR A 495 -8.75 -5.43 33.18
N LEU A 496 -10.09 -5.47 33.16
CA LEU A 496 -10.90 -5.79 31.98
C LEU A 496 -11.72 -4.57 31.61
N PHE A 497 -11.57 -4.09 30.38
CA PHE A 497 -12.33 -2.96 29.88
C PHE A 497 -13.21 -3.40 28.70
N VAL A 498 -14.54 -3.24 28.84
CA VAL A 498 -15.53 -3.80 27.91
C VAL A 498 -16.34 -2.69 27.27
N PHE A 499 -16.34 -2.63 25.93
CA PHE A 499 -17.12 -1.66 25.16
C PHE A 499 -18.47 -2.26 24.76
N ASP A 500 -19.59 -1.65 25.25
CA ASP A 500 -20.95 -2.05 24.86
C ASP A 500 -21.42 -1.27 23.63
N ARG A 501 -21.72 -2.00 22.55
CA ARG A 501 -22.13 -1.45 21.26
C ARG A 501 -23.57 -1.75 20.88
N ARG A 502 -24.41 -2.21 21.81
CA ARG A 502 -25.81 -2.49 21.53
C ARG A 502 -26.56 -1.18 21.18
N GLU A 503 -27.10 -1.11 19.95
CA GLU A 503 -27.71 0.12 19.41
C GLU A 503 -29.06 0.47 20.04
N ASN A 504 -29.80 -0.54 20.53
CA ASN A 504 -31.18 -0.39 21.01
C ASN A 504 -31.36 -0.63 22.53
N THR A 505 -30.27 -0.62 23.28
CA THR A 505 -30.32 -0.82 24.74
C THR A 505 -29.71 0.40 25.43
N PRO A 506 -30.28 0.93 26.49
CA PRO A 506 -29.64 1.96 27.30
C PRO A 506 -28.23 1.46 27.70
N ARG A 507 -27.22 2.28 27.49
CA ARG A 507 -25.85 1.93 27.85
C ARG A 507 -25.73 1.87 29.37
N GLU A 508 -25.36 0.70 29.87
CA GLU A 508 -25.02 0.52 31.28
C GLU A 508 -23.53 0.75 31.47
N TYR A 509 -23.17 1.86 32.09
CA TYR A 509 -21.82 2.10 32.55
C TYR A 509 -21.69 1.51 33.95
N SER A 510 -20.93 0.42 34.05
CA SER A 510 -20.80 -0.28 35.34
C SER A 510 -19.34 -0.62 35.65
N PHE A 511 -19.10 -0.77 36.93
CA PHE A 511 -17.85 -1.29 37.51
C PHE A 511 -18.16 -2.55 38.30
N SER A 512 -17.29 -3.54 38.20
CA SER A 512 -17.41 -4.79 38.96
C SER A 512 -16.05 -5.35 39.33
N GLU A 513 -15.98 -6.09 40.43
CA GLU A 513 -14.78 -6.78 40.89
C GLU A 513 -15.01 -8.29 40.85
N HIS A 514 -14.02 -9.01 40.34
CA HIS A 514 -14.08 -10.45 40.18
C HIS A 514 -12.83 -11.10 40.79
N THR A 515 -13.01 -12.31 41.33
CA THR A 515 -11.88 -13.17 41.68
C THR A 515 -11.96 -14.43 40.83
N VAL A 516 -10.98 -14.60 39.91
CA VAL A 516 -10.94 -15.73 38.97
C VAL A 516 -9.59 -16.43 39.11
N ALA A 517 -9.61 -17.72 39.42
CA ALA A 517 -8.40 -18.52 39.68
C ALA A 517 -7.43 -17.86 40.70
N GLY A 518 -7.98 -17.22 41.75
CA GLY A 518 -7.18 -16.53 42.79
C GLY A 518 -6.68 -15.12 42.39
N LYS A 519 -6.88 -14.68 41.15
CA LYS A 519 -6.48 -13.36 40.66
C LYS A 519 -7.61 -12.35 40.80
N LYS A 520 -7.29 -11.11 41.22
CA LYS A 520 -8.25 -10.01 41.36
C LYS A 520 -8.36 -9.28 40.03
N ILE A 521 -9.57 -9.19 39.48
CA ILE A 521 -9.83 -8.51 38.21
C ILE A 521 -10.88 -7.42 38.45
N GLN A 522 -10.53 -6.20 38.11
CA GLN A 522 -11.45 -5.08 38.09
C GLN A 522 -11.95 -4.87 36.65
N ALA A 523 -13.26 -4.73 36.48
CA ALA A 523 -13.87 -4.68 35.16
C ALA A 523 -14.78 -3.45 34.99
N TRP A 524 -14.62 -2.76 33.88
CA TRP A 524 -15.44 -1.63 33.46
C TRP A 524 -16.25 -1.99 32.22
N LEU A 525 -17.53 -1.61 32.22
CA LEU A 525 -18.40 -1.65 31.05
C LEU A 525 -18.69 -0.22 30.60
N VAL A 526 -18.55 0.08 29.30
CA VAL A 526 -18.76 1.40 28.69
C VAL A 526 -19.57 1.35 27.41
#